data_129099f53d07112b70d9f7aaed30abe7
#
_entry.id   129099f53d07112b70d9f7aaed30abe7
#
_cell.length_a   1.000
_cell.length_b   1.000
_cell.length_c   1.000
_cell.angle_alpha   90.00
_cell.angle_beta   90.00
_cell.angle_gamma   90.00
#
_symmetry.space_group_name_H-M   'P 1'
#
loop_
_entity.id
_entity.type
_entity.pdbx_description
1 polymer ?
#
loop_
_entity_poly.entity_id
_entity_poly.type
_entity_poly.pdbx_seq_one_letter_code
_entity_poly.pdbx_strand_id
1 'polypeptide(L)'
;AVQAAYGFVWLCIGTEKKPLFQLQEYDVAAARRVPCGAYGVRTSPLRGIENFLDMAHFPYVHTGILGAEPETAVKPYQVEWREEVDEIWATECFFTQPLAAPSSPQPQETEYVYRVASPLNAILYKVNTAAEGIIPADVVCLFIQPLSETHIRAHLLMILDDQTSSMTDMVLFQQKIFTQDKPILENHLPLKLPLEKLEIPTKADALATAYRKWLIAKNWSYGVHQNTHRGHVA
;
A
#
# COMPACT_ATOMS: atom_id res chain seq x y z
N ALA A 1 -22.37 4.83 8.60
CA ALA A 1 -22.67 5.10 7.19
C ALA A 1 -22.31 3.89 6.34
N VAL A 2 -23.02 3.72 5.23
CA VAL A 2 -22.76 2.67 4.21
C VAL A 2 -22.75 3.35 2.85
N GLN A 3 -21.77 3.01 2.00
CA GLN A 3 -21.67 3.54 0.65
C GLN A 3 -21.12 2.45 -0.29
N ALA A 4 -21.66 2.32 -1.49
CA ALA A 4 -21.08 1.50 -2.56
C ALA A 4 -20.20 2.39 -3.45
N ALA A 5 -18.95 2.02 -3.61
CA ALA A 5 -18.00 2.69 -4.48
C ALA A 5 -16.84 1.74 -4.85
N TYR A 6 -16.24 1.93 -6.02
CA TYR A 6 -15.04 1.21 -6.49
C TYR A 6 -15.19 -0.32 -6.50
N GLY A 7 -16.43 -0.82 -6.66
CA GLY A 7 -16.73 -2.25 -6.62
C GLY A 7 -16.81 -2.86 -5.22
N PHE A 8 -16.78 -2.03 -4.16
CA PHE A 8 -16.86 -2.45 -2.77
C PHE A 8 -18.03 -1.78 -2.04
N VAL A 9 -18.42 -2.38 -0.90
CA VAL A 9 -19.31 -1.77 0.08
C VAL A 9 -18.47 -1.25 1.24
N TRP A 10 -18.49 0.05 1.43
CA TRP A 10 -17.73 0.75 2.46
C TRP A 10 -18.60 0.99 3.69
N LEU A 11 -18.02 0.72 4.86
CA LEU A 11 -18.70 0.88 6.14
C LEU A 11 -17.92 1.88 7.02
N CYS A 12 -18.62 2.86 7.57
CA CYS A 12 -18.11 3.70 8.65
C CYS A 12 -18.95 3.43 9.90
N ILE A 13 -18.35 2.79 10.91
CA ILE A 13 -19.01 2.42 12.16
C ILE A 13 -18.92 3.56 13.19
N GLY A 14 -17.94 4.46 13.05
CA GLY A 14 -17.74 5.61 13.93
C GLY A 14 -18.85 6.66 13.84
N THR A 15 -18.84 7.56 14.82
CA THR A 15 -19.76 8.70 14.88
C THR A 15 -19.39 9.81 13.90
N GLU A 16 -18.10 10.01 13.66
CA GLU A 16 -17.59 10.95 12.67
C GLU A 16 -17.68 10.36 11.26
N LYS A 17 -18.42 11.06 10.40
CA LYS A 17 -18.60 10.66 9.01
C LYS A 17 -17.66 11.50 8.14
N LYS A 18 -16.47 10.97 7.84
CA LYS A 18 -15.64 11.51 6.77
C LYS A 18 -16.14 11.01 5.41
N PRO A 19 -16.13 11.83 4.35
CA PRO A 19 -16.39 11.35 3.01
C PRO A 19 -15.35 10.29 2.61
N LEU A 20 -15.76 9.35 1.76
CA LEU A 20 -14.82 8.41 1.15
C LEU A 20 -13.86 9.20 0.26
N PHE A 21 -12.59 8.79 0.25
CA PHE A 21 -11.59 9.35 -0.65
C PHE A 21 -12.03 9.19 -2.12
N GLN A 22 -11.60 10.11 -2.97
CA GLN A 22 -11.88 10.04 -4.40
C GLN A 22 -10.79 9.28 -5.14
N LEU A 23 -11.18 8.49 -6.13
CA LEU A 23 -10.32 7.73 -7.02
C LEU A 23 -10.79 8.00 -8.47
N GLN A 24 -10.31 9.12 -9.02
CA GLN A 24 -10.78 9.65 -10.30
C GLN A 24 -10.48 8.69 -11.46
N GLU A 25 -9.38 7.95 -11.38
CA GLU A 25 -8.97 6.96 -12.37
C GLU A 25 -9.99 5.82 -12.51
N TYR A 26 -10.76 5.54 -11.45
CA TYR A 26 -11.82 4.55 -11.48
C TYR A 26 -12.96 4.95 -12.43
N ASP A 27 -13.20 6.22 -12.62
CA ASP A 27 -14.31 6.75 -13.44
C ASP A 27 -13.92 6.92 -14.92
N VAL A 28 -12.63 6.75 -15.27
CA VAL A 28 -12.18 6.79 -16.66
C VAL A 28 -12.71 5.58 -17.42
N ALA A 29 -13.61 5.78 -18.36
CA ALA A 29 -14.36 4.69 -19.01
C ALA A 29 -13.47 3.64 -19.70
N ALA A 30 -12.38 4.08 -20.33
CA ALA A 30 -11.44 3.21 -21.04
C ALA A 30 -10.43 2.50 -20.14
N ALA A 31 -10.24 2.93 -18.89
CA ALA A 31 -9.35 2.26 -17.94
C ALA A 31 -9.93 0.91 -17.50
N ARG A 32 -9.08 -0.10 -17.38
CA ARG A 32 -9.48 -1.46 -16.97
C ARG A 32 -9.48 -1.56 -15.45
N ARG A 33 -10.62 -1.93 -14.86
CA ARG A 33 -10.75 -2.22 -13.43
C ARG A 33 -10.58 -3.70 -13.20
N VAL A 34 -9.56 -4.07 -12.44
CA VAL A 34 -9.15 -5.46 -12.22
C VAL A 34 -9.22 -5.77 -10.72
N PRO A 35 -10.33 -6.33 -10.22
CA PRO A 35 -10.39 -6.81 -8.85
C PRO A 35 -9.51 -8.05 -8.71
N CYS A 36 -8.46 -7.98 -7.89
CA CYS A 36 -7.47 -9.05 -7.73
C CYS A 36 -7.77 -10.01 -6.59
N GLY A 37 -8.97 -9.88 -5.99
CA GLY A 37 -9.40 -10.75 -4.90
C GLY A 37 -9.13 -10.19 -3.51
N ALA A 38 -9.34 -11.05 -2.52
CA ALA A 38 -9.18 -10.73 -1.11
C ALA A 38 -8.39 -11.82 -0.39
N TYR A 39 -7.42 -11.42 0.43
CA TYR A 39 -6.46 -12.33 1.08
C TYR A 39 -6.59 -12.24 2.59
N GLY A 40 -6.81 -13.37 3.25
CA GLY A 40 -6.71 -13.47 4.70
C GLY A 40 -5.23 -13.49 5.14
N VAL A 41 -4.86 -12.60 6.06
CA VAL A 41 -3.49 -12.50 6.58
C VAL A 41 -3.52 -12.33 8.10
N ARG A 42 -2.67 -13.06 8.80
CA ARG A 42 -2.46 -12.95 10.25
C ARG A 42 -1.45 -11.83 10.53
N THR A 43 -1.95 -10.61 10.54
CA THR A 43 -1.17 -9.39 10.85
C THR A 43 -2.11 -8.29 11.32
N SER A 44 -1.57 -7.20 11.89
CA SER A 44 -2.43 -6.04 12.19
C SER A 44 -2.79 -5.26 10.93
N PRO A 45 -3.93 -4.56 10.92
CA PRO A 45 -4.33 -3.71 9.81
C PRO A 45 -3.25 -2.70 9.42
N LEU A 46 -2.60 -2.11 10.41
CA LEU A 46 -1.57 -1.08 10.21
C LEU A 46 -0.28 -1.66 9.63
N ARG A 47 0.11 -2.88 10.02
CA ARG A 47 1.25 -3.59 9.41
C ARG A 47 0.99 -3.91 7.94
N GLY A 48 -0.26 -4.27 7.60
CA GLY A 48 -0.63 -4.50 6.21
C GLY A 48 -0.45 -3.26 5.34
N ILE A 49 -0.82 -2.08 5.86
CA ILE A 49 -0.57 -0.80 5.17
C ILE A 49 0.93 -0.50 5.13
N GLU A 50 1.64 -0.60 6.26
CA GLU A 50 3.07 -0.30 6.32
C GLU A 50 3.89 -1.15 5.35
N ASN A 51 3.60 -2.45 5.21
CA ASN A 51 4.25 -3.31 4.23
C ASN A 51 4.06 -2.81 2.79
N PHE A 52 2.86 -2.35 2.45
CA PHE A 52 2.58 -1.78 1.14
C PHE A 52 3.34 -0.47 0.87
N LEU A 53 3.69 0.26 1.92
CA LEU A 53 4.44 1.53 1.83
C LEU A 53 5.95 1.32 1.84
N ASP A 54 6.43 0.15 2.21
CA ASP A 54 7.86 -0.17 2.25
C ASP A 54 8.38 -0.53 0.85
N MET A 55 9.43 0.16 0.44
CA MET A 55 10.09 -0.05 -0.85
C MET A 55 11.39 -0.84 -0.71
N ALA A 56 11.94 -0.90 0.49
CA ALA A 56 13.24 -1.54 0.73
C ALA A 56 13.20 -3.07 0.58
N HIS A 57 12.03 -3.69 0.73
CA HIS A 57 11.87 -5.14 0.59
C HIS A 57 11.80 -5.62 -0.87
N PHE A 58 11.58 -4.74 -1.85
CA PHE A 58 11.38 -5.11 -3.26
C PHE A 58 12.46 -6.01 -3.84
N PRO A 59 13.78 -5.69 -3.69
CA PRO A 59 14.82 -6.54 -4.27
C PRO A 59 14.94 -7.91 -3.62
N TYR A 60 14.42 -8.07 -2.42
CA TYR A 60 14.55 -9.29 -1.61
C TYR A 60 13.30 -10.15 -1.64
N VAL A 61 12.15 -9.59 -1.34
CA VAL A 61 10.86 -10.30 -1.27
C VAL A 61 10.27 -10.50 -2.67
N HIS A 62 10.38 -9.47 -3.53
CA HIS A 62 9.87 -9.47 -4.90
C HIS A 62 11.00 -9.53 -5.94
N THR A 63 12.07 -10.25 -5.61
CA THR A 63 13.23 -10.34 -6.50
C THR A 63 12.86 -10.85 -7.89
N GLY A 64 13.39 -10.21 -8.92
CA GLY A 64 13.07 -10.50 -10.31
C GLY A 64 11.74 -9.94 -10.81
N ILE A 65 10.96 -9.26 -9.94
CA ILE A 65 9.69 -8.61 -10.29
C ILE A 65 9.80 -7.10 -10.01
N LEU A 66 9.76 -6.69 -8.73
CA LEU A 66 9.77 -5.27 -8.35
C LEU A 66 11.18 -4.72 -8.10
N GLY A 67 12.17 -5.58 -7.95
CA GLY A 67 13.57 -5.23 -7.77
C GLY A 67 14.48 -6.44 -7.93
N ALA A 68 15.78 -6.25 -7.92
CA ALA A 68 16.79 -7.31 -7.92
C ALA A 68 18.15 -6.76 -7.46
N GLU A 69 19.00 -7.62 -6.93
CA GLU A 69 20.41 -7.30 -6.71
C GLU A 69 21.14 -7.08 -8.06
N PRO A 70 22.10 -6.15 -8.14
CA PRO A 70 22.67 -5.36 -7.05
C PRO A 70 21.91 -4.06 -6.73
N GLU A 71 20.82 -3.74 -7.42
CA GLU A 71 20.04 -2.49 -7.29
C GLU A 71 19.11 -2.57 -6.06
N THR A 72 19.71 -2.55 -4.85
CA THR A 72 18.96 -2.72 -3.60
C THR A 72 18.70 -1.42 -2.84
N ALA A 73 19.36 -0.33 -3.23
CA ALA A 73 19.25 0.94 -2.53
C ALA A 73 17.96 1.68 -2.90
N VAL A 74 17.19 2.08 -1.89
CA VAL A 74 16.06 2.99 -2.08
C VAL A 74 16.61 4.40 -2.35
N LYS A 75 16.28 4.96 -3.52
CA LYS A 75 16.64 6.33 -3.89
C LYS A 75 15.92 7.32 -2.95
N PRO A 76 16.50 8.51 -2.66
CA PRO A 76 15.79 9.56 -1.93
C PRO A 76 14.46 9.92 -2.62
N TYR A 77 13.42 10.12 -1.84
CA TYR A 77 12.09 10.46 -2.31
C TYR A 77 11.45 11.50 -1.37
N GLN A 78 10.36 12.14 -1.80
CA GLN A 78 9.67 13.17 -1.05
C GLN A 78 8.47 12.58 -0.31
N VAL A 79 8.22 13.06 0.92
CA VAL A 79 7.03 12.67 1.70
C VAL A 79 6.34 13.92 2.22
N GLU A 80 5.04 14.00 2.01
CA GLU A 80 4.21 15.13 2.38
C GLU A 80 2.95 14.67 3.13
N TRP A 81 2.60 15.35 4.22
CA TRP A 81 1.27 15.28 4.81
C TRP A 81 0.44 16.44 4.27
N ARG A 82 -0.53 16.14 3.44
CA ARG A 82 -1.50 17.10 2.89
C ARG A 82 -2.62 17.29 3.89
N GLU A 83 -2.49 18.30 4.74
CA GLU A 83 -3.41 18.52 5.86
C GLU A 83 -4.84 18.84 5.40
N GLU A 84 -5.00 19.53 4.25
CA GLU A 84 -6.29 19.93 3.69
C GLU A 84 -7.20 18.75 3.31
N VAL A 85 -6.60 17.61 2.93
CA VAL A 85 -7.31 16.34 2.62
C VAL A 85 -7.04 15.27 3.67
N ASP A 86 -6.13 15.56 4.62
CA ASP A 86 -5.74 14.65 5.69
C ASP A 86 -5.19 13.31 5.17
N GLU A 87 -4.26 13.38 4.21
CA GLU A 87 -3.63 12.25 3.53
C GLU A 87 -2.10 12.35 3.56
N ILE A 88 -1.42 11.19 3.51
CA ILE A 88 0.04 11.13 3.32
C ILE A 88 0.34 10.79 1.87
N TRP A 89 1.27 11.53 1.28
CA TRP A 89 1.74 11.31 -0.08
C TRP A 89 3.26 11.11 -0.10
N ALA A 90 3.73 10.22 -0.98
CA ALA A 90 5.14 10.13 -1.33
C ALA A 90 5.30 10.20 -2.85
N THR A 91 6.24 11.00 -3.32
CA THR A 91 6.51 11.27 -4.73
C THR A 91 7.98 11.07 -5.04
N GLU A 92 8.34 11.03 -6.31
CA GLU A 92 9.73 10.80 -6.76
C GLU A 92 10.31 9.46 -6.29
N CYS A 93 9.45 8.43 -6.15
CA CYS A 93 9.87 7.09 -5.73
C CYS A 93 10.33 6.30 -6.97
N PHE A 94 11.61 6.33 -7.29
CA PHE A 94 12.17 5.70 -8.48
C PHE A 94 12.79 4.34 -8.20
N PHE A 95 12.44 3.36 -9.03
CA PHE A 95 12.98 1.99 -9.00
C PHE A 95 13.28 1.47 -10.40
N THR A 96 14.29 0.60 -10.48
CA THR A 96 14.46 -0.26 -11.65
C THR A 96 13.70 -1.55 -11.41
N GLN A 97 12.59 -1.75 -12.13
CA GLN A 97 11.81 -2.97 -12.07
C GLN A 97 12.28 -3.96 -13.14
N PRO A 98 12.71 -5.18 -12.75
CA PRO A 98 13.05 -6.24 -13.72
C PRO A 98 11.87 -6.67 -14.59
N LEU A 99 10.65 -6.67 -14.02
CA LEU A 99 9.42 -7.06 -14.69
C LEU A 99 8.31 -6.06 -14.33
N ALA A 100 8.15 -5.05 -15.17
CA ALA A 100 7.23 -3.95 -14.89
C ALA A 100 5.74 -4.32 -15.02
N ALA A 101 5.41 -5.25 -15.93
CA ALA A 101 4.06 -5.80 -16.14
C ALA A 101 4.19 -7.16 -16.85
N PRO A 102 3.12 -7.99 -16.88
CA PRO A 102 3.12 -9.23 -17.67
C PRO A 102 3.48 -9.00 -19.15
N SER A 103 3.08 -7.86 -19.69
CA SER A 103 3.33 -7.43 -21.08
C SER A 103 4.69 -6.77 -21.29
N SER A 104 5.45 -6.44 -20.23
CA SER A 104 6.73 -5.72 -20.31
C SER A 104 7.86 -6.49 -19.62
N PRO A 105 8.51 -7.44 -20.31
CA PRO A 105 9.52 -8.31 -19.72
C PRO A 105 10.93 -7.67 -19.63
N GLN A 106 11.08 -6.43 -20.07
CA GLN A 106 12.37 -5.72 -20.00
C GLN A 106 12.47 -4.89 -18.73
N PRO A 107 13.68 -4.78 -18.12
CA PRO A 107 13.91 -3.88 -17.00
C PRO A 107 13.55 -2.44 -17.36
N GLN A 108 12.84 -1.77 -16.48
CA GLN A 108 12.37 -0.41 -16.69
C GLN A 108 12.53 0.42 -15.42
N GLU A 109 13.06 1.64 -15.55
CA GLU A 109 12.97 2.62 -14.48
C GLU A 109 11.52 3.09 -14.37
N THR A 110 10.98 2.98 -13.17
CA THR A 110 9.57 3.27 -12.89
C THR A 110 9.49 4.26 -11.75
N GLU A 111 8.66 5.28 -11.92
CA GLU A 111 8.29 6.21 -10.86
C GLU A 111 7.01 5.73 -10.18
N TYR A 112 7.04 5.69 -8.85
CA TYR A 112 5.88 5.45 -8.02
C TYR A 112 5.48 6.72 -7.27
N VAL A 113 4.17 6.89 -7.12
CA VAL A 113 3.59 7.84 -6.17
C VAL A 113 2.71 7.06 -5.21
N TYR A 114 2.94 7.20 -3.92
CA TYR A 114 2.11 6.58 -2.89
C TYR A 114 1.15 7.60 -2.28
N ARG A 115 -0.05 7.13 -1.97
CA ARG A 115 -1.09 7.87 -1.29
C ARG A 115 -1.69 7.02 -0.18
N VAL A 116 -1.63 7.49 1.05
CA VAL A 116 -2.38 6.92 2.18
C VAL A 116 -3.63 7.75 2.36
N ALA A 117 -4.73 7.27 1.79
CA ALA A 117 -6.01 7.99 1.75
C ALA A 117 -6.79 7.89 3.06
N SER A 118 -6.50 6.88 3.87
CA SER A 118 -7.01 6.70 5.24
C SER A 118 -6.13 5.69 5.98
N PRO A 119 -6.24 5.54 7.30
CA PRO A 119 -5.40 4.60 8.06
C PRO A 119 -5.40 3.15 7.55
N LEU A 120 -6.43 2.75 6.81
CA LEU A 120 -6.60 1.38 6.32
C LEU A 120 -6.64 1.28 4.78
N ASN A 121 -6.33 2.37 4.07
CA ASN A 121 -6.40 2.41 2.62
C ASN A 121 -5.18 3.11 2.03
N ALA A 122 -4.41 2.38 1.25
CA ALA A 122 -3.25 2.88 0.53
C ALA A 122 -3.42 2.68 -0.97
N ILE A 123 -2.89 3.60 -1.75
CA ILE A 123 -2.97 3.64 -3.19
C ILE A 123 -1.56 3.89 -3.72
N LEU A 124 -1.16 3.09 -4.69
CA LEU A 124 0.07 3.25 -5.44
C LEU A 124 -0.29 3.66 -6.87
N TYR A 125 0.31 4.71 -7.34
CA TYR A 125 0.30 5.14 -8.73
C TYR A 125 1.66 4.78 -9.35
N LYS A 126 1.64 3.97 -10.39
CA LYS A 126 2.80 3.68 -11.21
C LYS A 126 2.72 4.60 -12.43
N VAL A 127 3.57 5.62 -12.46
CA VAL A 127 3.52 6.67 -13.47
C VAL A 127 3.83 6.09 -14.85
N ASN A 128 2.95 6.31 -15.81
CA ASN A 128 3.14 5.90 -17.19
C ASN A 128 4.13 6.84 -17.88
N THR A 129 5.18 6.29 -18.45
CA THR A 129 6.18 7.05 -19.22
C THR A 129 5.72 7.33 -20.66
N ALA A 130 4.67 6.66 -21.11
CA ALA A 130 4.08 6.87 -22.42
C ALA A 130 3.24 8.16 -22.45
N ALA A 131 3.54 9.06 -23.39
CA ALA A 131 2.86 10.36 -23.50
C ALA A 131 1.36 10.26 -23.91
N GLU A 132 0.86 9.10 -24.31
CA GLU A 132 -0.49 8.86 -24.84
C GLU A 132 -1.30 7.83 -24.04
N GLY A 133 -1.01 7.67 -22.74
CA GLY A 133 -1.77 6.76 -21.87
C GLY A 133 -3.23 7.20 -21.66
N ILE A 134 -4.14 6.24 -21.51
CA ILE A 134 -5.57 6.47 -21.18
C ILE A 134 -5.70 7.12 -19.80
N ILE A 135 -4.81 6.73 -18.87
CA ILE A 135 -4.66 7.30 -17.54
C ILE A 135 -3.18 7.65 -17.30
N PRO A 136 -2.89 8.70 -16.51
CA PRO A 136 -1.51 9.16 -16.28
C PRO A 136 -0.65 8.14 -15.52
N ALA A 137 -1.28 7.20 -14.82
CA ALA A 137 -0.60 6.14 -14.07
C ALA A 137 -1.49 4.91 -13.94
N ASP A 138 -0.88 3.73 -13.94
CA ASP A 138 -1.53 2.53 -13.45
C ASP A 138 -1.70 2.63 -11.93
N VAL A 139 -2.86 2.21 -11.44
CA VAL A 139 -3.21 2.36 -10.02
C VAL A 139 -3.35 1.00 -9.36
N VAL A 140 -2.70 0.80 -8.23
CA VAL A 140 -2.87 -0.37 -7.36
C VAL A 140 -3.40 0.10 -6.01
N CYS A 141 -4.59 -0.36 -5.66
CA CYS A 141 -5.24 -0.03 -4.40
C CYS A 141 -5.16 -1.21 -3.44
N LEU A 142 -4.76 -0.94 -2.19
CA LEU A 142 -4.86 -1.85 -1.07
C LEU A 142 -5.90 -1.32 -0.07
N PHE A 143 -6.97 -2.08 0.13
CA PHE A 143 -8.01 -1.79 1.09
C PHE A 143 -8.01 -2.86 2.17
N ILE A 144 -7.72 -2.46 3.40
CA ILE A 144 -7.65 -3.38 4.53
C ILE A 144 -8.99 -3.43 5.26
N GLN A 145 -9.59 -4.62 5.29
CA GLN A 145 -10.71 -4.94 6.14
C GLN A 145 -10.19 -5.58 7.43
N PRO A 146 -10.26 -4.90 8.59
CA PRO A 146 -9.92 -5.53 9.87
C PRO A 146 -10.94 -6.64 10.20
N LEU A 147 -10.46 -7.82 10.53
CA LEU A 147 -11.26 -8.89 11.14
C LEU A 147 -11.04 -8.93 12.66
N SER A 148 -9.83 -8.60 13.09
CA SER A 148 -9.45 -8.33 14.46
C SER A 148 -8.21 -7.43 14.46
N GLU A 149 -7.64 -7.12 15.64
CA GLU A 149 -6.40 -6.35 15.73
C GLU A 149 -5.17 -7.06 15.13
N THR A 150 -5.26 -8.37 14.87
CA THR A 150 -4.16 -9.22 14.36
C THR A 150 -4.56 -10.10 13.19
N HIS A 151 -5.74 -9.89 12.61
CA HIS A 151 -6.20 -10.59 11.42
C HIS A 151 -6.90 -9.62 10.48
N ILE A 152 -6.53 -9.68 9.23
CA ILE A 152 -7.09 -8.82 8.17
C ILE A 152 -7.59 -9.62 6.98
N ARG A 153 -8.43 -8.97 6.21
CA ARG A 153 -8.66 -9.31 4.81
C ARG A 153 -8.16 -8.13 3.96
N ALA A 154 -7.13 -8.38 3.16
CA ALA A 154 -6.56 -7.41 2.23
C ALA A 154 -7.27 -7.54 0.88
N HIS A 155 -7.92 -6.47 0.43
CA HIS A 155 -8.57 -6.40 -0.88
C HIS A 155 -7.69 -5.61 -1.83
N LEU A 156 -7.43 -6.16 -3.01
CA LEU A 156 -6.64 -5.52 -4.05
C LEU A 156 -7.49 -5.18 -5.26
N LEU A 157 -7.36 -3.95 -5.73
CA LEU A 157 -7.97 -3.44 -6.95
C LEU A 157 -6.88 -2.78 -7.79
N MET A 158 -6.81 -3.11 -9.07
CA MET A 158 -5.98 -2.36 -10.02
C MET A 158 -6.87 -1.60 -11.01
N ILE A 159 -6.37 -0.43 -11.44
CA ILE A 159 -6.94 0.36 -12.54
C ILE A 159 -5.79 0.58 -13.50
N LEU A 160 -5.89 0.04 -14.71
CA LEU A 160 -4.77 -0.13 -15.62
C LEU A 160 -5.06 0.44 -16.99
N ASP A 161 -4.01 0.97 -17.60
CA ASP A 161 -3.99 1.36 -19.02
C ASP A 161 -3.75 0.17 -19.97
N ASP A 162 -3.17 -0.94 -19.48
CA ASP A 162 -2.88 -2.13 -20.30
C ASP A 162 -4.15 -2.72 -20.92
N GLN A 163 -4.27 -2.61 -22.25
CA GLN A 163 -5.38 -3.13 -23.04
C GLN A 163 -5.07 -4.51 -23.65
N THR A 164 -3.86 -5.03 -23.49
CA THR A 164 -3.34 -6.21 -24.18
C THR A 164 -3.32 -7.47 -23.32
N SER A 165 -2.94 -7.36 -22.08
CA SER A 165 -2.88 -8.51 -21.16
C SER A 165 -4.27 -9.06 -20.84
N SER A 166 -4.38 -10.37 -20.67
CA SER A 166 -5.65 -10.97 -20.23
C SER A 166 -5.97 -10.57 -18.77
N MET A 167 -7.26 -10.53 -18.42
CA MET A 167 -7.69 -10.29 -17.03
C MET A 167 -7.06 -11.31 -16.07
N THR A 168 -6.95 -12.57 -16.50
CA THR A 168 -6.36 -13.65 -15.71
C THR A 168 -4.88 -13.41 -15.44
N ASP A 169 -4.11 -12.98 -16.46
CA ASP A 169 -2.67 -12.73 -16.29
C ASP A 169 -2.42 -11.57 -15.34
N MET A 170 -3.21 -10.51 -15.44
CA MET A 170 -3.13 -9.36 -14.52
C MET A 170 -3.42 -9.78 -13.07
N VAL A 171 -4.51 -10.53 -12.85
CA VAL A 171 -4.88 -11.03 -11.53
C VAL A 171 -3.78 -11.93 -10.97
N LEU A 172 -3.29 -12.90 -11.75
CA LEU A 172 -2.24 -13.82 -11.32
C LEU A 172 -0.92 -13.10 -11.03
N PHE A 173 -0.57 -12.10 -11.82
CA PHE A 173 0.62 -11.28 -11.58
C PHE A 173 0.55 -10.56 -10.23
N GLN A 174 -0.56 -9.88 -9.94
CA GLN A 174 -0.77 -9.20 -8.67
C GLN A 174 -0.87 -10.17 -7.49
N GLN A 175 -1.53 -11.32 -7.68
CA GLN A 175 -1.61 -12.37 -6.67
C GLN A 175 -0.23 -12.93 -6.32
N LYS A 176 0.64 -13.12 -7.32
CA LYS A 176 2.03 -13.58 -7.11
C LYS A 176 2.79 -12.61 -6.21
N ILE A 177 2.69 -11.31 -6.45
CA ILE A 177 3.34 -10.27 -5.62
C ILE A 177 2.82 -10.36 -4.18
N PHE A 178 1.50 -10.27 -3.98
CA PHE A 178 0.93 -10.25 -2.64
C PHE A 178 1.17 -11.55 -1.85
N THR A 179 1.22 -12.70 -2.51
CA THR A 179 1.53 -13.98 -1.84
C THR A 179 2.98 -14.08 -1.38
N GLN A 180 3.89 -13.29 -1.94
CA GLN A 180 5.26 -13.15 -1.43
C GLN A 180 5.31 -12.33 -0.15
N ASP A 181 4.46 -11.30 -0.02
CA ASP A 181 4.35 -10.48 1.20
C ASP A 181 3.72 -11.24 2.37
N LYS A 182 2.75 -12.10 2.09
CA LYS A 182 1.96 -12.76 3.13
C LYS A 182 2.81 -13.47 4.19
N PRO A 183 3.80 -14.32 3.87
CA PRO A 183 4.64 -14.96 4.89
C PRO A 183 5.49 -13.96 5.68
N ILE A 184 5.91 -12.85 5.08
CA ILE A 184 6.64 -11.80 5.78
C ILE A 184 5.75 -11.14 6.83
N LEU A 185 4.55 -10.73 6.43
CA LEU A 185 3.56 -10.12 7.32
C LEU A 185 3.16 -11.04 8.47
N GLU A 186 2.97 -12.34 8.22
CA GLU A 186 2.53 -13.31 9.22
C GLU A 186 3.63 -13.70 10.22
N ASN A 187 4.90 -13.43 9.90
CA ASN A 187 6.04 -13.69 10.76
C ASN A 187 6.68 -12.41 11.34
N HIS A 188 6.17 -11.24 11.00
CA HIS A 188 6.65 -9.98 11.53
C HIS A 188 6.28 -9.83 13.01
N LEU A 189 7.26 -9.56 13.88
CA LEU A 189 7.05 -9.39 15.32
C LEU A 189 7.50 -7.99 15.78
N PRO A 190 6.68 -7.32 16.59
CA PRO A 190 5.32 -7.71 17.00
C PRO A 190 4.33 -7.62 15.83
N LEU A 191 3.28 -8.46 15.86
CA LEU A 191 2.22 -8.45 14.84
C LEU A 191 1.47 -7.10 14.78
N LYS A 192 1.30 -6.44 15.91
CA LYS A 192 0.72 -5.10 16.01
C LYS A 192 1.79 -4.06 15.73
N LEU A 193 1.42 -2.97 15.06
CA LEU A 193 2.35 -1.90 14.69
C LEU A 193 2.79 -1.09 15.92
N PRO A 194 4.09 -1.03 16.27
CA PRO A 194 4.56 -0.15 17.30
C PRO A 194 4.63 1.29 16.77
N LEU A 195 3.94 2.20 17.42
CA LEU A 195 4.04 3.64 17.14
C LEU A 195 5.13 4.32 17.96
N GLU A 196 5.55 3.69 19.06
CA GLU A 196 6.68 4.12 19.89
C GLU A 196 8.01 3.59 19.31
N LYS A 197 9.15 4.06 19.89
CA LYS A 197 10.52 3.73 19.44
C LYS A 197 10.93 2.28 19.75
N LEU A 198 10.20 1.30 19.24
CA LEU A 198 10.56 -0.11 19.33
C LEU A 198 11.40 -0.56 18.12
N GLU A 199 11.21 0.08 16.99
CA GLU A 199 11.91 -0.18 15.74
C GLU A 199 12.69 1.05 15.31
N ILE A 200 13.85 0.84 14.69
CA ILE A 200 14.75 1.92 14.28
C ILE A 200 14.57 2.14 12.76
N PRO A 201 13.91 3.24 12.35
CA PRO A 201 13.73 3.53 10.94
C PRO A 201 15.03 4.00 10.29
N THR A 202 15.19 3.69 9.01
CA THR A 202 16.23 4.21 8.14
C THR A 202 15.68 5.34 7.26
N LYS A 203 16.50 5.91 6.38
CA LYS A 203 16.03 6.90 5.39
C LYS A 203 15.06 6.28 4.38
N ALA A 204 15.17 4.99 4.11
CA ALA A 204 14.25 4.27 3.22
C ALA A 204 12.82 4.23 3.79
N ASP A 205 12.67 4.27 5.13
CA ASP A 205 11.41 4.18 5.84
C ASP A 205 10.71 5.54 6.03
N ALA A 206 11.06 6.57 5.27
CA ALA A 206 10.51 7.92 5.46
C ALA A 206 8.98 7.93 5.36
N LEU A 207 8.39 7.21 4.40
CA LEU A 207 6.94 7.08 4.23
C LEU A 207 6.28 6.33 5.38
N ALA A 208 6.82 5.19 5.79
CA ALA A 208 6.34 4.44 6.95
C ALA A 208 6.43 5.26 8.24
N THR A 209 7.52 6.04 8.39
CA THR A 209 7.69 6.96 9.53
C THR A 209 6.63 8.08 9.52
N ALA A 210 6.32 8.66 8.36
CA ALA A 210 5.26 9.67 8.22
C ALA A 210 3.89 9.08 8.55
N TYR A 211 3.60 7.87 8.05
CA TYR A 211 2.37 7.14 8.38
C TYR A 211 2.22 6.90 9.89
N ARG A 212 3.26 6.44 10.59
CA ARG A 212 3.22 6.27 12.05
C ARG A 212 2.99 7.60 12.78
N LYS A 213 3.65 8.69 12.38
CA LYS A 213 3.42 10.04 12.95
C LYS A 213 1.98 10.51 12.75
N TRP A 214 1.42 10.27 11.57
CA TRP A 214 0.04 10.60 11.25
C TRP A 214 -0.96 9.81 12.11
N LEU A 215 -0.72 8.52 12.34
CA LEU A 215 -1.52 7.70 13.25
C LEU A 215 -1.47 8.20 14.70
N ILE A 216 -0.29 8.62 15.15
CA ILE A 216 -0.11 9.22 16.50
C ILE A 216 -0.93 10.51 16.61
N ALA A 217 -0.84 11.41 15.61
CA ALA A 217 -1.60 12.66 15.58
C ALA A 217 -3.11 12.44 15.61
N LYS A 218 -3.58 11.30 15.09
CA LYS A 218 -4.99 10.87 15.13
C LYS A 218 -5.39 10.15 16.42
N ASN A 219 -4.48 9.94 17.36
CA ASN A 219 -4.69 9.09 18.54
C ASN A 219 -5.20 7.68 18.17
N TRP A 220 -4.71 7.12 17.07
CA TRP A 220 -5.12 5.81 16.61
C TRP A 220 -4.57 4.72 17.50
N SER A 221 -5.43 3.82 17.97
CA SER A 221 -5.05 2.76 18.95
C SER A 221 -5.33 1.34 18.43
N TYR A 222 -6.26 1.16 17.51
CA TYR A 222 -6.62 -0.18 17.02
C TYR A 222 -5.49 -0.80 16.19
N GLY A 223 -5.06 -2.01 16.54
CA GLY A 223 -3.95 -2.70 15.88
C GLY A 223 -2.56 -2.16 16.21
N VAL A 224 -2.47 -1.27 17.21
CA VAL A 224 -1.22 -0.70 17.72
C VAL A 224 -0.64 -1.60 18.81
N HIS A 225 0.68 -1.83 18.74
CA HIS A 225 1.43 -2.53 19.80
C HIS A 225 1.49 -1.65 21.05
N GLN A 226 1.03 -2.15 22.17
CA GLN A 226 1.13 -1.47 23.46
C GLN A 226 2.32 -2.02 24.22
N ASN A 227 3.25 -1.16 24.63
CA ASN A 227 4.31 -1.54 25.55
C ASN A 227 3.72 -1.89 26.90
N THR A 228 3.71 -3.18 27.25
CA THR A 228 3.25 -3.68 28.55
C THR A 228 4.16 -3.29 29.72
N HIS A 229 5.23 -2.52 29.50
CA HIS A 229 6.19 -2.08 30.52
C HIS A 229 5.89 -0.72 31.18
N ARG A 230 4.65 -0.19 31.08
CA ARG A 230 4.19 0.86 32.00
C ARG A 230 3.52 0.21 33.23
N GLY A 231 4.30 -0.47 34.04
CA GLY A 231 3.77 -1.06 35.26
C GLY A 231 4.85 -1.37 36.27
N HIS A 232 4.85 -0.60 37.35
CA HIS A 232 5.58 -0.74 38.63
C HIS A 232 6.95 -0.06 38.71
N VAL A 233 6.94 1.27 38.80
CA VAL A 233 7.79 1.94 39.76
C VAL A 233 6.86 2.28 40.95
N ALA A 234 6.92 1.44 41.96
CA ALA A 234 6.39 1.73 43.30
C ALA A 234 7.45 2.51 44.07
#